data_84954f9be9b0ad90084549dcb97b110c
#
_entry.id   84954f9be9b0ad90084549dcb97b110c
#
_cell.length_a   1.000
_cell.length_b   1.000
_cell.length_c   1.000
_cell.angle_alpha   90.00
_cell.angle_beta   90.00
_cell.angle_gamma   90.00
#
_symmetry.space_group_name_H-M   'P 1'
#
loop_
_entity.id
_entity.type
_entity.pdbx_description
1 polymer ?
#
loop_
_entity_poly.entity_id
_entity_poly.type
_entity_poly.pdbx_seq_one_letter_code
_entity_poly.pdbx_strand_id
1 'polypeptide(L)'
;MPKLKPNDLKKRYDSANSHKDQWRSIYEDAYRYALPMRNLYDGYGTANVPGQNKMNDVFDSTAIQSTQKFANRLQSGVFPPQRDWCRLMPGDEIPDERNVEVQRILDDYSKKMFAVMRQSQFDMSMGEFLLELAVGTAVMLVQPGDEVQPIRYTCIPTFSVCFEEGPFGKVQNVYRKMKRPFNVLEQEFPDIKISQAMRSRYSNDETEMVDLIEGTYYDKLTGNYHYQIIDESGQDELVYRDLKSFPWIIARFLKLSSE
;
A
#
# COMPACT_ATOMS: atom_id res chain seq x y z
N MET A 1 2.55 -15.16 15.67
CA MET A 1 2.85 -14.35 16.87
C MET A 1 1.52 -13.96 17.47
N PRO A 2 1.37 -13.97 18.78
CA PRO A 2 0.15 -13.43 19.37
C PRO A 2 0.03 -11.94 19.03
N LYS A 3 -1.18 -11.40 19.10
CA LYS A 3 -1.45 -9.98 18.93
C LYS A 3 -0.41 -9.13 19.66
N LEU A 4 0.22 -8.19 18.96
CA LEU A 4 1.22 -7.30 19.55
C LEU A 4 0.56 -6.24 20.44
N LYS A 5 1.22 -5.87 21.52
CA LYS A 5 0.85 -4.67 22.27
C LYS A 5 1.21 -3.42 21.43
N PRO A 6 0.47 -2.30 21.60
CA PRO A 6 0.76 -1.08 20.82
C PRO A 6 2.22 -0.64 20.88
N ASN A 7 2.82 -0.64 22.07
CA ASN A 7 4.24 -0.28 22.22
C ASN A 7 5.21 -1.24 21.50
N ASP A 8 4.88 -2.53 21.41
CA ASP A 8 5.72 -3.50 20.70
C ASP A 8 5.59 -3.34 19.18
N LEU A 9 4.38 -2.98 18.67
CA LEU A 9 4.19 -2.61 17.28
C LEU A 9 5.00 -1.36 16.92
N LYS A 10 4.97 -0.32 17.78
CA LYS A 10 5.78 0.87 17.61
C LYS A 10 7.27 0.56 17.52
N LYS A 11 7.80 -0.25 18.44
CA LYS A 11 9.22 -0.66 18.42
C LYS A 11 9.60 -1.37 17.11
N ARG A 12 8.71 -2.19 16.56
CA ARG A 12 8.94 -2.85 15.27
C ARG A 12 8.95 -1.85 14.12
N TYR A 13 7.97 -0.94 14.11
CA TYR A 13 7.97 0.15 13.14
C TYR A 13 9.28 0.95 13.21
N ASP A 14 9.72 1.36 14.40
CA ASP A 14 10.94 2.15 14.60
C ASP A 14 12.18 1.39 14.11
N SER A 15 12.26 0.08 14.38
CA SER A 15 13.34 -0.78 13.90
C SER A 15 13.34 -0.88 12.36
N ALA A 16 12.18 -1.16 11.77
CA ALA A 16 12.03 -1.26 10.31
C ALA A 16 12.30 0.08 9.61
N ASN A 17 11.88 1.20 10.22
CA ASN A 17 12.15 2.54 9.71
C ASN A 17 13.64 2.88 9.76
N SER A 18 14.32 2.56 10.86
CA SER A 18 15.77 2.76 10.99
C SER A 18 16.56 1.96 9.94
N HIS A 19 16.12 0.75 9.64
CA HIS A 19 16.71 -0.05 8.55
C HIS A 19 16.50 0.59 7.18
N LYS A 20 15.31 1.07 6.90
CA LYS A 20 14.98 1.78 5.65
C LYS A 20 15.75 3.10 5.51
N ASP A 21 15.98 3.83 6.60
CA ASP A 21 16.70 5.10 6.57
C ASP A 21 18.13 4.98 6.06
N GLN A 22 18.73 3.78 6.08
CA GLN A 22 20.03 3.51 5.46
C GLN A 22 20.00 3.72 3.92
N TRP A 23 18.83 3.52 3.30
CA TRP A 23 18.62 3.66 1.85
C TRP A 23 18.04 5.01 1.45
N ARG A 24 17.83 5.90 2.43
CA ARG A 24 17.12 7.16 2.25
C ARG A 24 17.70 8.02 1.13
N SER A 25 19.02 8.20 1.09
CA SER A 25 19.67 9.05 0.07
C SER A 25 19.43 8.54 -1.35
N ILE A 26 19.43 7.21 -1.54
CA ILE A 26 19.17 6.59 -2.84
C ILE A 26 17.72 6.83 -3.27
N TYR A 27 16.77 6.67 -2.34
CA TYR A 27 15.37 6.98 -2.64
C TYR A 27 15.14 8.45 -2.92
N GLU A 28 15.76 9.35 -2.14
CA GLU A 28 15.68 10.81 -2.36
C GLU A 28 16.13 11.18 -3.77
N ASP A 29 17.27 10.68 -4.21
CA ASP A 29 17.79 10.94 -5.55
C ASP A 29 16.89 10.34 -6.65
N ALA A 30 16.42 9.10 -6.46
CA ALA A 30 15.54 8.45 -7.41
C ALA A 30 14.22 9.21 -7.60
N TYR A 31 13.57 9.63 -6.51
CA TYR A 31 12.35 10.45 -6.59
C TYR A 31 12.64 11.84 -7.15
N ARG A 32 13.73 12.49 -6.74
CA ARG A 32 14.11 13.83 -7.19
C ARG A 32 14.19 13.91 -8.71
N TYR A 33 14.80 12.93 -9.35
CA TYR A 33 15.03 12.96 -10.79
C TYR A 33 13.98 12.21 -11.63
N ALA A 34 13.41 11.11 -11.11
CA ALA A 34 12.47 10.29 -11.87
C ALA A 34 11.00 10.61 -11.60
N LEU A 35 10.64 10.95 -10.35
CA LEU A 35 9.27 11.26 -9.93
C LEU A 35 9.20 12.50 -9.02
N PRO A 36 9.68 13.69 -9.44
CA PRO A 36 9.75 14.86 -8.58
C PRO A 36 8.40 15.27 -8.00
N MET A 37 7.31 15.09 -8.75
CA MET A 37 5.97 15.45 -8.30
C MET A 37 5.48 14.60 -7.11
N ARG A 38 6.00 13.38 -6.95
CA ARG A 38 5.70 12.47 -5.83
C ARG A 38 6.79 12.49 -4.75
N ASN A 39 7.82 13.32 -4.90
CA ASN A 39 8.89 13.42 -3.92
C ASN A 39 8.39 14.11 -2.64
N LEU A 40 8.38 13.37 -1.54
CA LEU A 40 8.12 13.89 -0.18
C LEU A 40 9.42 14.00 0.65
N TYR A 41 10.55 13.57 0.11
CA TYR A 41 11.84 13.83 0.69
C TYR A 41 12.26 15.28 0.35
N ASP A 42 11.73 16.26 1.06
CA ASP A 42 12.31 17.59 0.98
C ASP A 42 13.61 17.59 1.77
N GLY A 43 14.70 17.93 1.10
CA GLY A 43 15.99 18.07 1.72
C GLY A 43 15.87 18.94 2.98
N TYR A 44 16.42 18.44 4.09
CA TYR A 44 16.48 19.14 5.39
C TYR A 44 15.21 19.17 6.24
N GLY A 45 14.30 18.21 6.12
CA GLY A 45 13.22 18.06 7.10
C GLY A 45 12.17 19.17 7.09
N THR A 46 12.12 19.96 6.04
CA THR A 46 11.03 20.90 5.80
C THR A 46 9.77 20.14 5.45
N ALA A 47 8.70 20.42 6.18
CA ALA A 47 7.39 19.86 5.88
C ALA A 47 7.03 20.10 4.41
N ASN A 48 6.48 19.09 3.79
CA ASN A 48 6.02 19.16 2.40
C ASN A 48 5.01 20.30 2.26
N VAL A 49 5.44 21.41 1.68
CA VAL A 49 4.60 22.61 1.53
C VAL A 49 3.71 22.40 0.30
N PRO A 50 2.37 22.38 0.46
CA PRO A 50 1.46 22.30 -0.66
C PRO A 50 1.72 23.42 -1.68
N GLY A 51 1.77 23.08 -2.97
CA GLY A 51 2.00 24.05 -4.04
C GLY A 51 3.47 24.40 -4.33
N GLN A 52 4.41 23.80 -3.64
CA GLN A 52 5.83 23.99 -3.92
C GLN A 52 6.20 23.40 -5.29
N ASN A 53 6.95 24.16 -6.10
CA ASN A 53 7.47 23.65 -7.36
C ASN A 53 8.68 22.72 -7.10
N LYS A 54 8.45 21.42 -7.25
CA LYS A 54 9.45 20.38 -7.02
C LYS A 54 10.36 20.11 -8.22
N MET A 55 10.18 20.86 -9.30
CA MET A 55 10.96 20.68 -10.54
C MET A 55 12.09 21.72 -10.69
N ASN A 56 12.31 22.60 -9.74
CA ASN A 56 13.31 23.67 -9.84
C ASN A 56 14.74 23.15 -10.07
N ASP A 57 15.04 21.96 -9.58
CA ASP A 57 16.37 21.34 -9.69
C ASP A 57 16.48 20.35 -10.85
N VAL A 58 15.42 20.19 -11.64
CA VAL A 58 15.37 19.23 -12.76
C VAL A 58 15.61 19.97 -14.06
N PHE A 59 16.84 19.92 -14.56
CA PHE A 59 17.24 20.56 -15.82
C PHE A 59 17.04 19.66 -17.05
N ASP A 60 16.89 18.35 -16.84
CA ASP A 60 16.67 17.36 -17.92
C ASP A 60 15.45 16.50 -17.57
N SER A 61 14.51 16.44 -18.52
CA SER A 61 13.26 15.66 -18.38
C SER A 61 13.38 14.19 -18.83
N THR A 62 14.55 13.74 -19.25
CA THR A 62 14.74 12.38 -19.80
C THR A 62 14.34 11.29 -18.79
N ALA A 63 14.75 11.41 -17.54
CA ALA A 63 14.40 10.43 -16.50
C ALA A 63 12.89 10.39 -16.24
N ILE A 64 12.24 11.55 -16.15
CA ILE A 64 10.78 11.67 -15.94
C ILE A 64 10.02 11.03 -17.10
N GLN A 65 10.38 11.36 -18.34
CA GLN A 65 9.74 10.82 -19.53
C GLN A 65 9.96 9.30 -19.65
N SER A 66 11.15 8.82 -19.31
CA SER A 66 11.47 7.39 -19.32
C SER A 66 10.65 6.62 -18.31
N THR A 67 10.48 7.16 -17.09
CA THR A 67 9.62 6.60 -16.05
C THR A 67 8.16 6.53 -16.49
N GLN A 68 7.63 7.59 -17.09
CA GLN A 68 6.27 7.60 -17.62
C GLN A 68 6.09 6.61 -18.77
N LYS A 69 7.05 6.55 -19.70
CA LYS A 69 7.01 5.58 -20.80
C LYS A 69 7.07 4.14 -20.31
N PHE A 70 7.89 3.86 -19.31
CA PHE A 70 7.96 2.55 -18.65
C PHE A 70 6.61 2.16 -18.06
N ALA A 71 6.03 3.00 -17.19
CA ALA A 71 4.74 2.73 -16.56
C ALA A 71 3.62 2.52 -17.60
N ASN A 72 3.51 3.42 -18.59
CA ASN A 72 2.49 3.35 -19.63
C ASN A 72 2.62 2.08 -20.49
N ARG A 73 3.84 1.67 -20.84
CA ARG A 73 4.07 0.45 -21.62
C ARG A 73 3.72 -0.81 -20.83
N LEU A 74 4.08 -0.87 -19.55
CA LEU A 74 3.69 -1.98 -18.70
C LEU A 74 2.18 -2.04 -18.50
N GLN A 75 1.54 -0.90 -18.24
CA GLN A 75 0.09 -0.86 -18.08
C GLN A 75 -0.64 -1.32 -19.35
N SER A 76 -0.24 -0.81 -20.50
CA SER A 76 -0.87 -1.19 -21.77
C SER A 76 -0.59 -2.64 -22.18
N GLY A 77 0.53 -3.21 -21.77
CA GLY A 77 0.92 -4.58 -22.12
C GLY A 77 0.41 -5.66 -21.16
N VAL A 78 0.35 -5.35 -19.86
CA VAL A 78 0.02 -6.34 -18.81
C VAL A 78 -1.37 -6.11 -18.24
N PHE A 79 -1.75 -4.86 -18.02
CA PHE A 79 -3.01 -4.46 -17.38
C PHE A 79 -3.77 -3.44 -18.26
N PRO A 80 -4.09 -3.77 -19.52
CA PRO A 80 -4.74 -2.82 -20.40
C PRO A 80 -6.08 -2.37 -19.84
N PRO A 81 -6.29 -1.04 -19.65
CA PRO A 81 -7.55 -0.53 -19.12
C PRO A 81 -8.74 -1.00 -19.97
N GLN A 82 -9.85 -1.28 -19.30
CA GLN A 82 -11.12 -1.70 -19.90
C GLN A 82 -11.08 -3.03 -20.70
N ARG A 83 -10.01 -3.79 -20.62
CA ARG A 83 -9.92 -5.15 -21.20
C ARG A 83 -9.79 -6.20 -20.10
N ASP A 84 -10.26 -7.40 -20.40
CA ASP A 84 -10.04 -8.57 -19.56
C ASP A 84 -8.63 -9.11 -19.89
N TRP A 85 -7.69 -8.91 -18.98
CA TRP A 85 -6.29 -9.27 -19.16
C TRP A 85 -5.89 -10.60 -18.52
N CYS A 86 -6.82 -11.23 -17.79
CA CYS A 86 -6.67 -12.58 -17.27
C CYS A 86 -8.00 -13.34 -17.36
N ARG A 87 -7.95 -14.67 -17.24
CA ARG A 87 -9.11 -15.56 -17.26
C ARG A 87 -8.90 -16.65 -16.23
N LEU A 88 -9.94 -16.98 -15.48
CA LEU A 88 -9.94 -18.14 -14.61
C LEU A 88 -10.07 -19.40 -15.46
N MET A 89 -9.25 -20.39 -15.19
CA MET A 89 -9.26 -21.67 -15.91
C MET A 89 -9.39 -22.84 -14.92
N PRO A 90 -9.98 -23.97 -15.34
CA PRO A 90 -9.97 -25.18 -14.53
C PRO A 90 -8.55 -25.60 -14.19
N GLY A 91 -8.35 -26.09 -12.95
CA GLY A 91 -7.07 -26.70 -12.57
C GLY A 91 -6.92 -28.10 -13.12
N ASP A 92 -5.69 -28.62 -13.16
CA ASP A 92 -5.35 -29.93 -13.68
C ASP A 92 -6.04 -31.09 -12.92
N GLU A 93 -6.59 -30.80 -11.74
CA GLU A 93 -7.33 -31.81 -10.92
C GLU A 93 -8.76 -32.10 -11.44
N ILE A 94 -9.26 -31.28 -12.39
CA ILE A 94 -10.62 -31.43 -12.91
C ILE A 94 -10.60 -32.37 -14.10
N PRO A 95 -11.43 -33.46 -14.08
CA PRO A 95 -11.55 -34.39 -15.21
C PRO A 95 -11.99 -33.69 -16.48
N ASP A 96 -11.43 -34.10 -17.64
CA ASP A 96 -11.71 -33.49 -18.95
C ASP A 96 -13.21 -33.45 -19.30
N GLU A 97 -13.98 -34.43 -18.85
CA GLU A 97 -15.42 -34.50 -19.08
C GLU A 97 -16.18 -33.32 -18.46
N ARG A 98 -15.65 -32.72 -17.36
CA ARG A 98 -16.28 -31.63 -16.64
C ARG A 98 -15.65 -30.25 -16.97
N ASN A 99 -14.57 -30.25 -17.73
CA ASN A 99 -13.82 -29.01 -18.04
C ASN A 99 -14.70 -27.94 -18.70
N VAL A 100 -15.60 -28.34 -19.62
CA VAL A 100 -16.45 -27.38 -20.34
C VAL A 100 -17.45 -26.71 -19.39
N GLU A 101 -18.08 -27.47 -18.50
CA GLU A 101 -19.04 -26.94 -17.54
C GLU A 101 -18.35 -26.01 -16.52
N VAL A 102 -17.23 -26.47 -15.97
CA VAL A 102 -16.43 -25.68 -15.01
C VAL A 102 -15.90 -24.41 -15.66
N GLN A 103 -15.39 -24.50 -16.90
CA GLN A 103 -14.91 -23.33 -17.64
C GLN A 103 -16.00 -22.26 -17.82
N ARG A 104 -17.24 -22.69 -18.13
CA ARG A 104 -18.37 -21.73 -18.25
C ARG A 104 -18.64 -21.01 -16.96
N ILE A 105 -18.59 -21.69 -15.82
CA ILE A 105 -18.76 -21.08 -14.49
C ILE A 105 -17.63 -20.11 -14.21
N LEU A 106 -16.38 -20.50 -14.49
CA LEU A 106 -15.20 -19.65 -14.28
C LEU A 106 -15.20 -18.42 -15.19
N ASP A 107 -15.72 -18.52 -16.41
CA ASP A 107 -15.90 -17.37 -17.30
C ASP A 107 -16.89 -16.35 -16.73
N ASP A 108 -17.97 -16.80 -16.13
CA ASP A 108 -18.93 -15.91 -15.47
C ASP A 108 -18.30 -15.24 -14.22
N TYR A 109 -17.50 -15.97 -13.45
CA TYR A 109 -16.74 -15.38 -12.35
C TYR A 109 -15.70 -14.37 -12.84
N SER A 110 -14.99 -14.66 -13.94
CA SER A 110 -14.03 -13.73 -14.53
C SER A 110 -14.70 -12.42 -14.94
N LYS A 111 -15.86 -12.48 -15.59
CA LYS A 111 -16.64 -11.29 -15.96
C LYS A 111 -17.08 -10.48 -14.75
N LYS A 112 -17.58 -11.14 -13.70
CA LYS A 112 -17.98 -10.49 -12.45
C LYS A 112 -16.78 -9.83 -11.75
N MET A 113 -15.64 -10.52 -11.70
CA MET A 113 -14.40 -9.98 -11.14
C MET A 113 -13.99 -8.69 -11.85
N PHE A 114 -13.95 -8.68 -13.19
CA PHE A 114 -13.61 -7.48 -13.95
C PHE A 114 -14.66 -6.38 -13.82
N ALA A 115 -15.95 -6.71 -13.71
CA ALA A 115 -16.99 -5.72 -13.46
C ALA A 115 -16.77 -4.98 -12.12
N VAL A 116 -16.45 -5.72 -11.05
CA VAL A 116 -16.11 -5.14 -9.75
C VAL A 116 -14.83 -4.31 -9.80
N MET A 117 -13.78 -4.80 -10.49
CA MET A 117 -12.53 -4.06 -10.65
C MET A 117 -12.73 -2.74 -11.41
N ARG A 118 -13.58 -2.72 -12.45
CA ARG A 118 -13.90 -1.51 -13.22
C ARG A 118 -14.73 -0.48 -12.45
N GLN A 119 -15.50 -0.92 -11.47
CA GLN A 119 -16.21 -0.02 -10.54
C GLN A 119 -15.27 0.62 -9.52
N SER A 120 -14.08 0.04 -9.34
CA SER A 120 -13.06 0.54 -8.43
C SER A 120 -12.09 1.51 -9.13
N GLN A 121 -11.17 2.07 -8.38
CA GLN A 121 -10.08 2.92 -8.90
C GLN A 121 -8.84 2.10 -9.33
N PHE A 122 -9.02 0.84 -9.74
CA PHE A 122 -7.91 -0.06 -10.07
C PHE A 122 -6.97 0.53 -11.12
N ASP A 123 -7.50 1.01 -12.23
CA ASP A 123 -6.69 1.50 -13.35
C ASP A 123 -5.83 2.72 -12.99
N MET A 124 -6.38 3.65 -12.18
CA MET A 124 -5.63 4.79 -11.66
C MET A 124 -4.54 4.35 -10.69
N SER A 125 -4.92 3.55 -9.70
CA SER A 125 -3.99 3.06 -8.68
C SER A 125 -2.89 2.19 -9.28
N MET A 126 -3.19 1.42 -10.34
CA MET A 126 -2.21 0.63 -11.09
C MET A 126 -1.23 1.53 -11.86
N GLY A 127 -1.71 2.62 -12.49
CA GLY A 127 -0.83 3.60 -13.13
C GLY A 127 0.18 4.21 -12.14
N GLU A 128 -0.29 4.61 -10.96
CA GLU A 128 0.57 5.11 -9.88
C GLU A 128 1.55 4.04 -9.37
N PHE A 129 1.07 2.80 -9.20
CA PHE A 129 1.87 1.67 -8.77
C PHE A 129 3.03 1.37 -9.74
N LEU A 130 2.77 1.44 -11.05
CA LEU A 130 3.80 1.22 -12.07
C LEU A 130 4.81 2.36 -12.15
N LEU A 131 4.42 3.60 -11.83
CA LEU A 131 5.36 4.70 -11.68
C LEU A 131 6.31 4.48 -10.48
N GLU A 132 5.77 4.04 -9.33
CA GLU A 132 6.59 3.67 -8.16
C GLU A 132 7.53 2.50 -8.48
N LEU A 133 7.06 1.52 -9.26
CA LEU A 133 7.87 0.37 -9.68
C LEU A 133 9.09 0.77 -10.51
N ALA A 134 8.99 1.84 -11.28
CA ALA A 134 10.12 2.36 -12.05
C ALA A 134 11.23 2.94 -11.16
N VAL A 135 10.89 3.44 -9.98
CA VAL A 135 11.84 3.99 -9.00
C VAL A 135 12.43 2.90 -8.10
N GLY A 136 11.66 1.82 -7.86
CA GLY A 136 12.13 0.75 -6.99
C GLY A 136 11.06 -0.28 -6.66
N THR A 137 10.55 -0.23 -5.43
CA THR A 137 9.49 -1.12 -4.96
C THR A 137 8.15 -0.42 -5.08
N ALA A 138 7.17 -1.06 -5.67
CA ALA A 138 5.81 -0.54 -5.72
C ALA A 138 4.94 -1.22 -4.66
N VAL A 139 4.08 -0.46 -4.01
CA VAL A 139 3.24 -0.91 -2.91
C VAL A 139 1.79 -0.49 -3.15
N MET A 140 0.88 -1.45 -3.07
CA MET A 140 -0.55 -1.21 -3.15
C MET A 140 -1.24 -1.88 -1.97
N LEU A 141 -2.10 -1.14 -1.30
CA LEU A 141 -2.99 -1.65 -0.27
C LEU A 141 -4.35 -1.96 -0.89
N VAL A 142 -4.84 -3.17 -0.64
CA VAL A 142 -6.16 -3.64 -1.10
C VAL A 142 -7.05 -3.82 0.12
N GLN A 143 -8.15 -3.09 0.16
CA GLN A 143 -9.08 -3.08 1.30
C GLN A 143 -10.52 -3.29 0.83
N PRO A 144 -11.38 -3.82 1.70
CA PRO A 144 -12.81 -3.77 1.47
C PRO A 144 -13.27 -2.32 1.32
N GLY A 145 -14.14 -2.08 0.38
CA GLY A 145 -14.75 -0.78 0.13
C GLY A 145 -16.18 -0.68 0.68
N ASP A 146 -17.00 0.02 -0.06
CA ASP A 146 -18.42 0.22 0.22
C ASP A 146 -19.29 -0.44 -0.87
N GLU A 147 -20.61 -0.20 -0.83
CA GLU A 147 -21.55 -0.78 -1.82
C GLU A 147 -21.30 -0.27 -3.24
N VAL A 148 -20.76 0.94 -3.40
CA VAL A 148 -20.50 1.56 -4.71
C VAL A 148 -19.14 1.11 -5.25
N GLN A 149 -18.15 1.01 -4.37
CA GLN A 149 -16.78 0.56 -4.67
C GLN A 149 -16.40 -0.60 -3.74
N PRO A 150 -16.76 -1.84 -4.06
CA PRO A 150 -16.57 -2.98 -3.16
C PRO A 150 -15.11 -3.26 -2.79
N ILE A 151 -14.17 -2.85 -3.64
CA ILE A 151 -12.74 -3.00 -3.41
C ILE A 151 -12.06 -1.63 -3.58
N ARG A 152 -11.24 -1.25 -2.61
CA ARG A 152 -10.39 -0.06 -2.67
C ARG A 152 -8.95 -0.48 -2.94
N TYR A 153 -8.39 0.09 -4.00
CA TYR A 153 -6.98 -0.04 -4.35
C TYR A 153 -6.29 1.30 -4.07
N THR A 154 -5.28 1.29 -3.21
CA THR A 154 -4.54 2.51 -2.86
C THR A 154 -3.06 2.29 -3.09
N CYS A 155 -2.50 3.00 -4.05
CA CYS A 155 -1.05 3.02 -4.23
C CYS A 155 -0.40 3.82 -3.10
N ILE A 156 0.50 3.19 -2.37
CA ILE A 156 1.23 3.80 -1.27
C ILE A 156 2.67 4.07 -1.71
N PRO A 157 3.13 5.33 -1.65
CA PRO A 157 4.52 5.64 -1.99
C PRO A 157 5.50 4.88 -1.11
N THR A 158 6.53 4.31 -1.72
CA THR A 158 7.49 3.43 -1.03
C THR A 158 8.21 4.11 0.13
N PHE A 159 8.46 5.42 0.02
CA PHE A 159 9.11 6.16 1.12
C PHE A 159 8.28 6.22 2.41
N SER A 160 6.96 6.02 2.35
CA SER A 160 6.09 6.03 3.55
C SER A 160 5.96 4.67 4.23
N VAL A 161 6.49 3.60 3.62
CA VAL A 161 6.30 2.21 4.05
C VAL A 161 7.62 1.60 4.48
N CYS A 162 7.59 0.79 5.53
CA CYS A 162 8.72 0.00 6.02
C CYS A 162 8.36 -1.49 5.94
N PHE A 163 9.35 -2.32 5.62
CA PHE A 163 9.15 -3.75 5.41
C PHE A 163 10.00 -4.58 6.36
N GLU A 164 9.46 -5.73 6.76
CA GLU A 164 10.26 -6.82 7.32
C GLU A 164 10.11 -8.03 6.39
N GLU A 165 11.25 -8.55 5.92
CA GLU A 165 11.29 -9.75 5.10
C GLU A 165 11.20 -10.99 5.98
N GLY A 166 10.44 -11.94 5.52
CA GLY A 166 10.38 -13.27 6.08
C GLY A 166 11.36 -14.23 5.38
N PRO A 167 11.21 -15.54 5.61
CA PRO A 167 11.98 -16.55 4.91
C PRO A 167 11.90 -16.39 3.40
N PHE A 168 13.00 -16.66 2.71
CA PHE A 168 13.09 -16.60 1.24
C PHE A 168 12.91 -15.20 0.62
N GLY A 169 13.13 -14.13 1.39
CA GLY A 169 13.07 -12.76 0.90
C GLY A 169 11.66 -12.27 0.51
N LYS A 170 10.61 -12.96 0.96
CA LYS A 170 9.23 -12.50 0.81
C LYS A 170 8.90 -11.51 1.91
N VAL A 171 8.36 -10.35 1.55
CA VAL A 171 7.86 -9.39 2.54
C VAL A 171 6.71 -10.03 3.32
N GLN A 172 6.85 -10.09 4.64
CA GLN A 172 5.85 -10.65 5.54
C GLN A 172 5.14 -9.61 6.37
N ASN A 173 5.85 -8.56 6.77
CA ASN A 173 5.30 -7.52 7.62
C ASN A 173 5.50 -6.16 6.96
N VAL A 174 4.50 -5.32 7.13
CA VAL A 174 4.48 -3.96 6.56
C VAL A 174 4.05 -2.99 7.63
N TYR A 175 4.77 -1.90 7.74
CA TYR A 175 4.46 -0.82 8.66
C TYR A 175 4.51 0.52 7.93
N ARG A 176 3.66 1.44 8.32
CA ARG A 176 3.73 2.83 7.85
C ARG A 176 3.27 3.81 8.92
N LYS A 177 3.83 5.01 8.87
CA LYS A 177 3.31 6.16 9.58
C LYS A 177 2.40 6.95 8.65
N MET A 178 1.25 7.37 9.13
CA MET A 178 0.29 8.19 8.40
C MET A 178 -0.26 9.30 9.27
N LYS A 179 -0.68 10.40 8.64
CA LYS A 179 -1.38 11.51 9.31
C LYS A 179 -2.80 11.59 8.78
N ARG A 180 -3.76 11.74 9.68
CA ARG A 180 -5.17 11.89 9.34
C ARG A 180 -5.81 12.97 10.20
N PRO A 181 -6.73 13.79 9.66
CA PRO A 181 -7.54 14.67 10.49
C PRO A 181 -8.40 13.86 11.45
N PHE A 182 -8.54 14.33 12.69
CA PHE A 182 -9.27 13.57 13.72
C PHE A 182 -10.73 13.29 13.32
N ASN A 183 -11.41 14.26 12.73
CA ASN A 183 -12.82 14.16 12.29
C ASN A 183 -13.06 13.13 11.17
N VAL A 184 -12.01 12.71 10.43
CA VAL A 184 -12.13 11.74 9.34
C VAL A 184 -11.91 10.30 9.82
N LEU A 185 -11.33 10.12 11.01
CA LEU A 185 -10.94 8.80 11.50
C LEU A 185 -12.10 7.81 11.60
N GLU A 186 -13.26 8.25 12.12
CA GLU A 186 -14.44 7.38 12.28
C GLU A 186 -15.08 7.03 10.92
N GLN A 187 -14.91 7.87 9.90
CA GLN A 187 -15.39 7.60 8.55
C GLN A 187 -14.46 6.63 7.80
N GLU A 188 -13.13 6.82 7.94
CA GLU A 188 -12.14 5.97 7.29
C GLU A 188 -12.07 4.57 7.95
N PHE A 189 -12.25 4.52 9.27
CA PHE A 189 -12.19 3.30 10.07
C PHE A 189 -13.44 3.15 10.95
N PRO A 190 -14.54 2.56 10.42
CA PRO A 190 -15.79 2.44 11.18
C PRO A 190 -15.69 1.61 12.47
N ASP A 191 -14.65 0.78 12.59
CA ASP A 191 -14.34 -0.06 13.75
C ASP A 191 -13.32 0.56 14.71
N ILE A 192 -13.01 1.87 14.54
CA ILE A 192 -12.02 2.57 15.38
C ILE A 192 -12.48 2.70 16.83
N LYS A 193 -11.53 2.50 17.74
CA LYS A 193 -11.74 2.67 19.18
C LYS A 193 -10.96 3.88 19.67
N ILE A 194 -11.61 5.02 19.71
CA ILE A 194 -11.00 6.26 20.19
C ILE A 194 -11.14 6.36 21.70
N SER A 195 -10.01 6.46 22.42
CA SER A 195 -10.00 6.65 23.88
C SER A 195 -10.57 8.02 24.29
N GLN A 196 -11.10 8.11 25.50
CA GLN A 196 -11.59 9.39 26.03
C GLN A 196 -10.48 10.43 26.13
N ALA A 197 -9.25 10.02 26.44
CA ALA A 197 -8.09 10.88 26.51
C ALA A 197 -7.79 11.49 25.12
N MET A 198 -7.86 10.69 24.05
CA MET A 198 -7.68 11.14 22.69
C MET A 198 -8.81 12.10 22.26
N ARG A 199 -10.08 11.77 22.57
CA ARG A 199 -11.21 12.68 22.29
C ARG A 199 -11.05 14.02 23.00
N SER A 200 -10.60 14.02 24.26
CA SER A 200 -10.36 15.26 25.00
C SER A 200 -9.22 16.11 24.43
N ARG A 201 -8.18 15.45 23.88
CA ARG A 201 -7.04 16.16 23.25
C ARG A 201 -7.47 16.93 22.01
N TYR A 202 -8.31 16.34 21.16
CA TYR A 202 -8.73 16.91 19.87
C TYR A 202 -10.12 17.58 19.94
N SER A 203 -10.70 17.76 21.14
CA SER A 203 -12.03 18.38 21.32
C SER A 203 -12.08 19.86 20.92
N ASN A 204 -10.96 20.56 20.93
CA ASN A 204 -10.90 21.99 20.58
C ASN A 204 -10.72 22.22 19.07
N ASP A 205 -10.10 21.28 18.38
CA ASP A 205 -9.92 21.33 16.92
C ASP A 205 -9.95 19.90 16.36
N GLU A 206 -11.10 19.51 15.85
CA GLU A 206 -11.28 18.19 15.23
C GLU A 206 -10.61 18.06 13.86
N THR A 207 -10.12 19.17 13.29
CA THR A 207 -9.36 19.15 12.03
C THR A 207 -7.87 18.94 12.24
N GLU A 208 -7.41 18.92 13.49
CA GLU A 208 -6.02 18.67 13.83
C GLU A 208 -5.57 17.29 13.35
N MET A 209 -4.34 17.22 12.86
CA MET A 209 -3.76 16.00 12.28
C MET A 209 -3.26 15.06 13.38
N VAL A 210 -3.75 13.84 13.34
CA VAL A 210 -3.33 12.75 14.21
C VAL A 210 -2.26 11.92 13.53
N ASP A 211 -1.14 11.72 14.21
CA ASP A 211 -0.08 10.80 13.77
C ASP A 211 -0.41 9.37 14.20
N LEU A 212 -0.48 8.47 13.22
CA LEU A 212 -0.86 7.08 13.38
C LEU A 212 0.24 6.16 12.85
N ILE A 213 0.37 5.00 13.48
CA ILE A 213 1.21 3.90 12.98
C ILE A 213 0.30 2.74 12.61
N GLU A 214 0.34 2.35 11.34
CA GLU A 214 -0.35 1.17 10.80
C GLU A 214 0.65 0.03 10.66
N GLY A 215 0.28 -1.15 11.11
CA GLY A 215 1.10 -2.35 10.97
C GLY A 215 0.28 -3.55 10.52
N THR A 216 0.82 -4.30 9.58
CA THR A 216 0.32 -5.62 9.18
C THR A 216 1.44 -6.62 9.40
N TYR A 217 1.21 -7.64 10.20
CA TYR A 217 2.24 -8.61 10.55
C TYR A 217 1.68 -10.04 10.59
N TYR A 218 2.52 -10.99 10.21
CA TYR A 218 2.18 -12.40 10.09
C TYR A 218 2.21 -13.13 11.42
N ASP A 219 1.17 -13.91 11.70
CA ASP A 219 1.14 -14.82 12.82
C ASP A 219 1.47 -16.25 12.38
N LYS A 220 2.63 -16.75 12.81
CA LYS A 220 3.10 -18.11 12.49
C LYS A 220 2.25 -19.22 13.11
N LEU A 221 1.50 -18.93 14.19
CA LEU A 221 0.70 -19.93 14.90
C LEU A 221 -0.63 -20.19 14.20
N THR A 222 -1.27 -19.12 13.74
CA THR A 222 -2.59 -19.19 13.09
C THR A 222 -2.51 -19.22 11.57
N GLY A 223 -1.38 -18.79 10.98
CA GLY A 223 -1.24 -18.61 9.54
C GLY A 223 -1.93 -17.34 9.01
N ASN A 224 -2.49 -16.52 9.89
CA ASN A 224 -3.20 -15.31 9.56
C ASN A 224 -2.29 -14.07 9.64
N TYR A 225 -2.83 -12.92 9.22
CA TYR A 225 -2.21 -11.62 9.37
C TYR A 225 -3.00 -10.77 10.33
N HIS A 226 -2.30 -10.07 11.23
CA HIS A 226 -2.90 -9.08 12.10
C HIS A 226 -2.72 -7.71 11.47
N TYR A 227 -3.81 -6.97 11.34
CA TYR A 227 -3.83 -5.58 10.93
C TYR A 227 -4.15 -4.71 12.14
N GLN A 228 -3.30 -3.75 12.43
CA GLN A 228 -3.39 -2.94 13.64
C GLN A 228 -3.04 -1.49 13.34
N ILE A 229 -3.84 -0.56 13.87
CA ILE A 229 -3.54 0.87 13.87
C ILE A 229 -3.43 1.32 15.31
N ILE A 230 -2.35 2.03 15.62
CA ILE A 230 -2.08 2.61 16.93
C ILE A 230 -1.82 4.11 16.79
N ASP A 231 -1.95 4.84 17.89
CA ASP A 231 -1.45 6.19 17.97
C ASP A 231 0.09 6.23 17.96
N GLU A 232 0.69 7.34 17.55
CA GLU A 232 2.16 7.47 17.50
C GLU A 232 2.82 7.26 18.85
N SER A 233 2.14 7.57 19.97
CA SER A 233 2.70 7.36 21.31
C SER A 233 2.88 5.87 21.63
N GLY A 234 2.14 4.99 20.94
CA GLY A 234 2.13 3.55 21.18
C GLY A 234 1.36 3.17 22.45
N GLN A 235 0.44 4.03 22.92
CA GLN A 235 -0.39 3.78 24.09
C GLN A 235 -1.74 3.21 23.72
N ASP A 236 -2.39 3.78 22.70
CA ASP A 236 -3.75 3.44 22.30
C ASP A 236 -3.76 2.55 21.05
N GLU A 237 -4.49 1.42 21.14
CA GLU A 237 -4.87 0.63 19.96
C GLU A 237 -6.19 1.18 19.43
N LEU A 238 -6.15 1.67 18.20
CA LEU A 238 -7.31 2.28 17.57
C LEU A 238 -8.11 1.29 16.72
N VAL A 239 -7.43 0.46 15.94
CA VAL A 239 -8.04 -0.54 15.07
C VAL A 239 -7.30 -1.86 15.23
N TYR A 240 -8.05 -2.96 15.25
CA TYR A 240 -7.48 -4.30 15.17
C TYR A 240 -8.38 -5.21 14.33
N ARG A 241 -7.76 -5.89 13.36
CA ARG A 241 -8.43 -6.88 12.50
C ARG A 241 -7.56 -8.11 12.33
N ASP A 242 -8.19 -9.27 12.28
CA ASP A 242 -7.54 -10.53 11.93
C ASP A 242 -7.88 -10.85 10.46
N LEU A 243 -6.85 -10.97 9.62
CA LEU A 243 -6.99 -11.12 8.18
C LEU A 243 -6.48 -12.50 7.75
N LYS A 244 -7.27 -13.22 6.96
CA LYS A 244 -6.87 -14.51 6.39
C LYS A 244 -5.84 -14.40 5.26
N SER A 245 -5.74 -13.22 4.65
CA SER A 245 -4.84 -12.94 3.53
C SER A 245 -4.09 -11.64 3.74
N PHE A 246 -2.91 -11.56 3.13
CA PHE A 246 -2.07 -10.36 3.16
C PHE A 246 -2.70 -9.27 2.28
N PRO A 247 -3.04 -8.10 2.83
CA PRO A 247 -3.76 -7.07 2.08
C PRO A 247 -2.85 -6.19 1.20
N TRP A 248 -1.55 -6.44 1.21
CA TRP A 248 -0.57 -5.64 0.49
C TRP A 248 -0.06 -6.36 -0.75
N ILE A 249 -0.05 -5.67 -1.88
CA ILE A 249 0.63 -6.09 -3.10
C ILE A 249 1.94 -5.33 -3.15
N ILE A 250 3.06 -6.06 -3.11
CA ILE A 250 4.40 -5.49 -3.13
C ILE A 250 5.14 -6.11 -4.30
N ALA A 251 5.50 -5.27 -5.26
CA ALA A 251 6.25 -5.70 -6.43
C ALA A 251 7.60 -5.02 -6.48
N ARG A 252 8.62 -5.78 -6.89
CA ARG A 252 9.96 -5.31 -7.21
C ARG A 252 10.24 -5.67 -8.66
N PHE A 253 10.69 -4.70 -9.45
CA PHE A 253 11.05 -4.98 -10.83
C PHE A 253 12.26 -5.90 -10.91
N LEU A 254 13.28 -5.60 -10.10
CA LEU A 254 14.48 -6.41 -10.00
C LEU A 254 15.03 -6.34 -8.57
N LYS A 255 15.34 -7.49 -7.98
CA LYS A 255 16.09 -7.55 -6.71
C LYS A 255 17.56 -7.65 -7.03
N LEU A 256 18.30 -6.58 -6.77
CA LEU A 256 19.75 -6.49 -7.07
C LEU A 256 20.62 -6.99 -5.92
N SER A 257 20.08 -7.02 -4.71
CA SER A 257 20.78 -7.53 -3.52
C SER A 257 19.91 -8.52 -2.74
N SER A 258 20.55 -9.31 -1.90
CA SER A 258 19.88 -10.24 -0.99
C SER A 258 19.35 -9.57 0.28
N GLU A 259 19.48 -8.28 0.40
CA GLU A 259 19.09 -7.48 1.57
C GLU A 259 17.80 -6.73 1.34
#